data_75bbfb4d8674e370453f49c8241c51ad
#
_entry.id   75bbfb4d8674e370453f49c8241c51ad
#
_cell.length_a   1.000
_cell.length_b   1.000
_cell.length_c   1.000
_cell.angle_alpha   90.00
_cell.angle_beta   90.00
_cell.angle_gamma   90.00
#
_symmetry.space_group_name_H-M   'P 1'
#
loop_
_entity.id
_entity.type
_entity.pdbx_description
1 polymer ?
#
loop_
_entity_poly.entity_id
_entity_poly.type
_entity_poly.pdbx_seq_one_letter_code
_entity_poly.pdbx_strand_id
1 'polypeptide(L)'
;KAIRRQRQMCIRDSFNATYPHKFTWYTGDPAAYRNLLAGKKFLSAAGYGAFVDLLLEDKVHIALSDGVNMRYCPAGAGIPPKYQLLITFDDDSFLVFTVAMYGGINAFRDTLDNPYYLGALSKPSPLGDGFDAAYFDRLVAGAKPNLSAKAFLATEQRIPGLGNGVLQDILFNARIHPKRKMATFGERELDALFGAVKSTLAEMTAAGGRDTEKDLFGNPGGYKVVLSKNTYADPCPVCGGALVKEAYLGGAVYYCPHCQPLK
;
A
#
# COMPACT_ATOMS: atom_id res chain seq x y z
N LYS A 1 5.01 15.54 11.39
CA LYS A 1 4.38 16.56 12.29
C LYS A 1 3.07 16.03 12.92
N ALA A 2 2.20 15.30 12.20
CA ALA A 2 0.95 14.72 12.71
C ALA A 2 1.20 13.73 13.87
N ILE A 3 2.13 12.79 13.70
CA ILE A 3 2.47 11.77 14.71
C ILE A 3 2.98 12.39 16.03
N ARG A 4 3.69 13.54 15.96
CA ARG A 4 4.17 14.22 17.17
C ARG A 4 3.04 14.79 18.05
N ARG A 5 1.95 15.22 17.44
CA ARG A 5 0.76 15.71 18.16
C ARG A 5 -0.05 14.54 18.74
N GLN A 6 -0.14 13.43 18.00
CA GLN A 6 -0.87 12.22 18.41
C GLN A 6 -0.19 11.43 19.54
N ARG A 7 1.14 11.56 19.75
CA ARG A 7 1.86 10.93 20.87
C ARG A 7 1.38 11.39 22.26
N GLN A 8 0.62 12.46 22.33
CA GLN A 8 0.04 12.98 23.58
C GLN A 8 -1.43 12.61 23.77
N MET A 9 -2.07 12.03 22.73
CA MET A 9 -3.51 11.75 22.75
C MET A 9 -3.75 10.34 23.26
N CYS A 10 -4.50 10.27 24.35
CA CYS A 10 -4.97 9.00 24.89
C CYS A 10 -6.27 8.58 24.15
N ILE A 11 -6.38 7.32 23.84
CA ILE A 11 -7.61 6.74 23.29
C ILE A 11 -8.65 6.71 24.41
N ARG A 12 -9.67 7.55 24.30
CA ARG A 12 -10.81 7.54 25.22
C ARG A 12 -11.66 6.30 25.00
N ASP A 13 -11.96 5.99 23.75
CA ASP A 13 -12.79 4.85 23.39
C ASP A 13 -12.57 4.39 21.93
N SER A 14 -13.00 3.17 21.63
CA SER A 14 -13.06 2.67 20.27
C SER A 14 -14.37 1.95 19.99
N PHE A 15 -14.91 2.14 18.80
CA PHE A 15 -16.20 1.59 18.36
C PHE A 15 -16.01 0.82 17.06
N ASN A 16 -16.43 -0.43 17.04
CA ASN A 16 -16.40 -1.25 15.84
C ASN A 16 -17.65 -1.06 14.99
N ALA A 17 -17.46 -1.23 13.72
CA ALA A 17 -18.42 -1.40 12.63
C ALA A 17 -19.86 -0.95 12.90
N THR A 18 -20.18 0.29 12.60
CA THR A 18 -21.58 0.68 12.37
C THR A 18 -22.12 0.10 11.06
N TYR A 19 -21.21 -0.33 10.17
CA TYR A 19 -21.55 -0.91 8.88
C TYR A 19 -20.64 -2.11 8.58
N PRO A 20 -21.15 -3.35 8.73
CA PRO A 20 -20.39 -4.56 8.39
C PRO A 20 -20.01 -4.56 6.93
N HIS A 21 -18.75 -4.79 6.64
CA HIS A 21 -18.25 -4.96 5.28
C HIS A 21 -17.69 -6.37 5.12
N LYS A 22 -18.27 -7.19 4.24
CA LYS A 22 -17.95 -8.62 4.09
C LYS A 22 -16.49 -8.94 3.76
N PHE A 23 -15.73 -7.95 3.27
CA PHE A 23 -14.32 -8.07 2.94
C PHE A 23 -13.42 -7.27 3.89
N THR A 24 -13.90 -7.02 5.10
CA THR A 24 -13.06 -6.51 6.19
C THR A 24 -12.61 -7.69 7.04
N TRP A 25 -11.31 -7.84 7.20
CA TRP A 25 -10.73 -8.87 8.06
C TRP A 25 -10.25 -8.25 9.36
N TYR A 26 -10.50 -8.97 10.44
CA TYR A 26 -10.08 -8.61 11.79
C TYR A 26 -9.27 -9.77 12.37
N THR A 27 -8.34 -9.44 13.27
CA THR A 27 -7.68 -10.47 14.10
C THR A 27 -8.47 -10.63 15.39
N GLY A 28 -8.82 -11.87 15.71
CA GLY A 28 -9.64 -12.16 16.89
C GLY A 28 -11.07 -11.59 16.79
N ASP A 29 -11.67 -11.33 17.96
CA ASP A 29 -12.99 -10.73 18.04
C ASP A 29 -12.88 -9.18 18.01
N PRO A 30 -13.42 -8.51 16.97
CA PRO A 30 -13.43 -7.05 16.92
C PRO A 30 -14.13 -6.39 18.12
N ALA A 31 -15.09 -7.04 18.74
CA ALA A 31 -15.78 -6.52 19.93
C ALA A 31 -14.82 -6.35 21.14
N ALA A 32 -13.74 -7.12 21.18
CA ALA A 32 -12.71 -7.01 22.21
C ALA A 32 -11.77 -5.83 22.00
N TYR A 33 -11.74 -5.19 20.82
CA TYR A 33 -10.82 -4.09 20.49
C TYR A 33 -10.98 -2.90 21.44
N ARG A 34 -12.21 -2.61 21.89
CA ARG A 34 -12.45 -1.55 22.86
C ARG A 34 -11.61 -1.74 24.12
N ASN A 35 -11.65 -2.94 24.70
CA ASN A 35 -10.88 -3.23 25.94
C ASN A 35 -9.36 -3.25 25.71
N LEU A 36 -8.93 -3.58 24.49
CA LEU A 36 -7.52 -3.61 24.15
C LEU A 36 -6.95 -2.20 23.93
N LEU A 37 -7.73 -1.29 23.37
CA LEU A 37 -7.28 0.02 22.87
C LEU A 37 -7.55 1.17 23.84
N ALA A 38 -8.65 1.13 24.61
CA ALA A 38 -9.02 2.23 25.50
C ALA A 38 -7.94 2.52 26.56
N GLY A 39 -7.71 3.78 26.84
CA GLY A 39 -6.72 4.26 27.81
C GLY A 39 -5.28 4.27 27.30
N LYS A 40 -4.99 3.81 26.06
CA LYS A 40 -3.61 3.74 25.55
C LYS A 40 -3.26 4.93 24.67
N LYS A 41 -1.96 5.28 24.69
CA LYS A 41 -1.40 6.34 23.86
C LYS A 41 -0.68 5.75 22.66
N PHE A 42 -0.71 6.47 21.54
CA PHE A 42 0.11 6.15 20.38
C PHE A 42 1.59 6.46 20.66
N LEU A 43 2.47 5.53 20.38
CA LEU A 43 3.93 5.67 20.52
C LEU A 43 4.61 5.96 19.19
N SER A 44 4.25 5.20 18.14
CA SER A 44 4.83 5.36 16.81
C SER A 44 3.90 4.83 15.72
N ALA A 45 4.23 5.15 14.47
CA ALA A 45 3.65 4.55 13.29
C ALA A 45 4.76 4.20 12.30
N ALA A 46 4.65 3.05 11.65
CA ALA A 46 5.60 2.57 10.66
C ALA A 46 4.88 1.90 9.49
N GLY A 47 5.51 1.95 8.30
CA GLY A 47 5.03 1.25 7.12
C GLY A 47 5.85 -0.01 6.87
N TYR A 48 5.19 -1.13 6.65
CA TYR A 48 5.79 -2.42 6.31
C TYR A 48 5.08 -3.01 5.10
N GLY A 49 5.68 -2.89 3.94
CA GLY A 49 5.05 -3.38 2.71
C GLY A 49 3.66 -2.78 2.50
N ALA A 50 2.62 -3.61 2.53
CA ALA A 50 1.22 -3.20 2.40
C ALA A 50 0.55 -2.86 3.74
N PHE A 51 1.30 -2.77 4.83
CA PHE A 51 0.76 -2.50 6.16
C PHE A 51 1.23 -1.15 6.70
N VAL A 52 0.33 -0.49 7.41
CA VAL A 52 0.65 0.59 8.34
C VAL A 52 0.44 0.04 9.75
N ASP A 53 1.47 0.07 10.57
CA ASP A 53 1.46 -0.39 11.95
C ASP A 53 1.51 0.82 12.89
N LEU A 54 0.52 0.92 13.75
CA LEU A 54 0.41 1.91 14.79
C LEU A 54 0.73 1.23 16.13
N LEU A 55 1.90 1.54 16.70
CA LEU A 55 2.30 1.04 18.01
C LEU A 55 1.73 1.92 19.12
N LEU A 56 1.08 1.30 20.10
CA LEU A 56 0.55 1.90 21.30
C LEU A 56 1.33 1.43 22.55
N GLU A 57 0.98 1.97 23.72
CA GLU A 57 1.47 1.49 25.01
C GLU A 57 1.20 0.00 25.23
N ASP A 58 1.95 -0.65 26.11
CA ASP A 58 1.85 -2.07 26.48
C ASP A 58 1.99 -3.02 25.29
N LYS A 59 2.78 -2.64 24.28
CA LYS A 59 3.00 -3.42 23.06
C LYS A 59 1.70 -3.77 22.31
N VAL A 60 0.72 -2.88 22.39
CA VAL A 60 -0.50 -3.00 21.60
C VAL A 60 -0.28 -2.38 20.23
N HIS A 61 -0.76 -3.03 19.21
CA HIS A 61 -0.63 -2.62 17.80
C HIS A 61 -1.98 -2.52 17.14
N ILE A 62 -2.09 -1.60 16.18
CA ILE A 62 -3.15 -1.60 15.17
C ILE A 62 -2.46 -1.68 13.82
N ALA A 63 -2.49 -2.85 13.18
CA ALA A 63 -1.96 -3.05 11.84
C ALA A 63 -3.08 -2.99 10.80
N LEU A 64 -2.95 -2.04 9.88
CA LEU A 64 -3.89 -1.78 8.80
C LEU A 64 -3.30 -2.30 7.49
N SER A 65 -3.99 -3.19 6.79
CA SER A 65 -3.54 -3.65 5.47
C SER A 65 -4.05 -2.74 4.34
N ASP A 66 -3.52 -2.97 3.13
CA ASP A 66 -4.01 -2.32 1.90
C ASP A 66 -5.54 -2.42 1.79
N GLY A 67 -6.15 -1.33 1.28
CA GLY A 67 -7.61 -1.19 1.16
C GLY A 67 -8.30 -0.56 2.37
N VAL A 68 -7.61 -0.35 3.49
CA VAL A 68 -8.11 0.43 4.63
C VAL A 68 -7.78 1.90 4.42
N ASN A 69 -8.79 2.75 4.50
CA ASN A 69 -8.63 4.20 4.55
C ASN A 69 -8.72 4.68 5.99
N MET A 70 -7.73 5.43 6.44
CA MET A 70 -7.70 6.08 7.75
C MET A 70 -7.80 7.60 7.57
N ARG A 71 -8.64 8.25 8.39
CA ARG A 71 -8.79 9.71 8.39
C ARG A 71 -8.79 10.23 9.82
N TYR A 72 -8.06 11.32 10.02
CA TYR A 72 -8.15 12.13 11.23
C TYR A 72 -9.23 13.18 11.06
N CYS A 73 -10.04 13.34 12.09
CA CYS A 73 -11.10 14.33 12.18
C CYS A 73 -10.91 15.14 13.47
N PRO A 74 -10.92 16.48 13.40
CA PRO A 74 -10.82 17.33 14.59
C PRO A 74 -12.08 17.23 15.46
N ALA A 75 -11.97 17.66 16.71
CA ALA A 75 -13.10 17.81 17.60
C ALA A 75 -14.23 18.63 16.94
N GLY A 76 -15.47 18.19 17.12
CA GLY A 76 -16.65 18.82 16.52
C GLY A 76 -16.91 18.43 15.06
N ALA A 77 -16.05 17.66 14.41
CA ALA A 77 -16.35 17.13 13.09
C ALA A 77 -17.48 16.08 13.15
N GLY A 78 -18.30 16.02 12.10
CA GLY A 78 -19.35 15.02 11.99
C GLY A 78 -18.77 13.61 11.82
N ILE A 79 -19.25 12.65 12.62
CA ILE A 79 -18.88 11.25 12.48
C ILE A 79 -19.54 10.68 11.22
N PRO A 80 -18.78 10.08 10.28
CA PRO A 80 -19.39 9.45 9.11
C PRO A 80 -20.37 8.34 9.50
N PRO A 81 -21.47 8.16 8.78
CA PRO A 81 -22.49 7.17 9.13
C PRO A 81 -22.02 5.72 8.91
N LYS A 82 -20.93 5.52 8.15
CA LYS A 82 -20.37 4.21 7.82
C LYS A 82 -18.87 4.18 8.11
N TYR A 83 -18.47 3.31 9.01
CA TYR A 83 -17.07 3.01 9.32
C TYR A 83 -16.94 1.56 9.82
N GLN A 84 -15.72 1.03 9.79
CA GLN A 84 -15.38 -0.29 10.31
C GLN A 84 -14.71 -0.20 11.69
N LEU A 85 -13.99 0.89 11.96
CA LEU A 85 -13.45 1.21 13.28
C LEU A 85 -13.47 2.72 13.46
N LEU A 86 -13.82 3.17 14.66
CA LEU A 86 -13.73 4.56 15.11
C LEU A 86 -12.94 4.58 16.41
N ILE A 87 -11.94 5.43 16.50
CA ILE A 87 -11.14 5.67 17.71
C ILE A 87 -11.31 7.13 18.12
N THR A 88 -11.83 7.38 19.30
CA THR A 88 -11.99 8.72 19.86
C THR A 88 -10.90 9.02 20.87
N PHE A 89 -10.46 10.27 20.93
CA PHE A 89 -9.42 10.76 21.84
C PHE A 89 -9.99 11.64 22.95
N ASP A 90 -9.16 11.92 23.96
CA ASP A 90 -9.55 12.75 25.11
C ASP A 90 -9.92 14.19 24.72
N ASP A 91 -9.38 14.69 23.61
CA ASP A 91 -9.66 16.03 23.06
C ASP A 91 -10.87 16.07 22.10
N ASP A 92 -11.69 15.00 22.09
CA ASP A 92 -12.84 14.81 21.20
C ASP A 92 -12.52 14.72 19.69
N SER A 93 -11.26 14.73 19.31
CA SER A 93 -10.87 14.36 17.95
C SER A 93 -10.96 12.84 17.76
N PHE A 94 -10.94 12.37 16.52
CA PHE A 94 -11.08 10.95 16.25
C PHE A 94 -10.36 10.49 14.99
N LEU A 95 -10.05 9.19 14.95
CA LEU A 95 -9.66 8.46 13.74
C LEU A 95 -10.82 7.61 13.27
N VAL A 96 -11.12 7.69 11.99
CA VAL A 96 -12.12 6.85 11.33
C VAL A 96 -11.45 5.96 10.29
N PHE A 97 -11.83 4.69 10.30
CA PHE A 97 -11.29 3.65 9.42
C PHE A 97 -12.41 3.09 8.56
N THR A 98 -12.23 3.14 7.26
CA THR A 98 -13.20 2.62 6.27
C THR A 98 -12.53 1.64 5.31
N VAL A 99 -13.29 0.67 4.85
CA VAL A 99 -12.87 -0.31 3.83
C VAL A 99 -13.78 -0.19 2.62
N ALA A 100 -13.21 0.05 1.44
CA ALA A 100 -13.98 0.22 0.22
C ALA A 100 -14.22 -1.09 -0.54
N MET A 101 -13.20 -1.93 -0.66
CA MET A 101 -13.27 -3.22 -1.37
C MET A 101 -12.90 -4.39 -0.45
N TYR A 102 -11.70 -4.35 0.12
CA TYR A 102 -11.17 -5.31 1.09
C TYR A 102 -10.13 -4.59 1.95
N GLY A 103 -9.85 -5.11 3.13
CA GLY A 103 -8.83 -4.57 4.01
C GLY A 103 -8.82 -5.25 5.36
N GLY A 104 -7.67 -5.28 6.01
CA GLY A 104 -7.50 -5.82 7.36
C GLY A 104 -7.33 -4.70 8.38
N ILE A 105 -8.12 -4.76 9.45
CA ILE A 105 -8.00 -3.90 10.62
C ILE A 105 -7.70 -4.82 11.80
N ASN A 106 -6.43 -4.91 12.19
CA ASN A 106 -5.97 -5.91 13.16
C ASN A 106 -5.45 -5.19 14.41
N ALA A 107 -6.16 -5.34 15.54
CA ALA A 107 -5.65 -4.92 16.84
C ALA A 107 -5.19 -6.14 17.63
N PHE A 108 -3.96 -6.10 18.15
CA PHE A 108 -3.33 -7.22 18.83
C PHE A 108 -2.25 -6.73 19.81
N ARG A 109 -1.77 -7.66 20.66
CA ARG A 109 -0.65 -7.42 21.56
C ARG A 109 0.54 -8.27 21.14
N ASP A 110 1.73 -7.73 21.22
CA ASP A 110 3.03 -8.33 20.91
C ASP A 110 3.19 -8.76 19.45
N THR A 111 2.48 -9.78 18.97
CA THR A 111 2.67 -10.36 17.64
C THR A 111 1.34 -10.63 16.92
N LEU A 112 1.35 -10.49 15.60
CA LEU A 112 0.25 -10.87 14.71
C LEU A 112 0.69 -12.11 13.90
N ASP A 113 0.02 -13.24 14.11
CA ASP A 113 0.22 -14.45 13.30
C ASP A 113 -0.51 -14.30 11.95
N ASN A 114 0.12 -13.55 11.06
CA ASN A 114 -0.35 -13.33 9.71
C ASN A 114 0.85 -13.43 8.74
N PRO A 115 0.89 -14.42 7.84
CA PRO A 115 2.04 -14.62 6.96
C PRO A 115 2.39 -13.41 6.08
N TYR A 116 1.41 -12.60 5.68
CA TYR A 116 1.65 -11.39 4.89
C TYR A 116 2.28 -10.29 5.74
N TYR A 117 1.81 -10.11 6.98
CA TYR A 117 2.38 -9.15 7.92
C TYR A 117 3.80 -9.55 8.33
N LEU A 118 4.02 -10.80 8.71
CA LEU A 118 5.34 -11.34 9.04
C LEU A 118 6.30 -11.27 7.85
N GLY A 119 5.80 -11.59 6.65
CA GLY A 119 6.55 -11.44 5.41
C GLY A 119 6.94 -9.99 5.11
N ALA A 120 6.07 -9.03 5.40
CA ALA A 120 6.35 -7.60 5.23
C ALA A 120 7.40 -7.10 6.23
N LEU A 121 7.40 -7.61 7.47
CA LEU A 121 8.40 -7.28 8.48
C LEU A 121 9.78 -7.85 8.17
N SER A 122 9.86 -9.05 7.56
CA SER A 122 11.11 -9.78 7.35
C SER A 122 11.83 -9.47 6.06
N LYS A 123 11.12 -8.97 5.04
CA LYS A 123 11.70 -8.70 3.70
C LYS A 123 12.20 -7.26 3.59
N PRO A 124 13.30 -7.02 2.87
CA PRO A 124 13.80 -5.67 2.64
C PRO A 124 12.78 -4.80 1.91
N SER A 125 12.62 -3.57 2.39
CA SER A 125 11.84 -2.55 1.69
C SER A 125 12.59 -2.07 0.43
N PRO A 126 11.93 -1.88 -0.72
CA PRO A 126 12.55 -1.27 -1.90
C PRO A 126 13.13 0.14 -1.66
N LEU A 127 12.68 0.81 -0.60
CA LEU A 127 13.18 2.12 -0.18
C LEU A 127 14.43 2.05 0.70
N GLY A 128 14.82 0.86 1.16
CA GLY A 128 15.99 0.65 2.00
C GLY A 128 17.18 0.05 1.26
N ASP A 129 18.35 0.07 1.92
CA ASP A 129 19.60 -0.43 1.34
C ASP A 129 19.62 -1.95 1.19
N GLY A 130 18.87 -2.67 2.04
CA GLY A 130 18.77 -4.14 1.95
C GLY A 130 18.07 -4.67 0.68
N PHE A 131 17.32 -3.82 -0.03
CA PHE A 131 16.80 -4.12 -1.36
C PHE A 131 17.83 -3.69 -2.42
N ASP A 132 18.92 -4.41 -2.49
CA ASP A 132 20.02 -4.23 -3.44
C ASP A 132 19.86 -5.11 -4.70
N ALA A 133 20.79 -4.94 -5.65
CA ALA A 133 20.79 -5.72 -6.88
C ALA A 133 20.90 -7.24 -6.60
N ALA A 134 21.75 -7.63 -5.66
CA ALA A 134 21.91 -9.05 -5.31
C ALA A 134 20.64 -9.65 -4.70
N TYR A 135 19.88 -8.88 -3.92
CA TYR A 135 18.57 -9.31 -3.43
C TYR A 135 17.57 -9.46 -4.58
N PHE A 136 17.53 -8.48 -5.48
CA PHE A 136 16.64 -8.53 -6.65
C PHE A 136 16.95 -9.71 -7.56
N ASP A 137 18.23 -9.99 -7.81
CA ASP A 137 18.67 -11.17 -8.60
C ASP A 137 18.21 -12.47 -7.98
N ARG A 138 18.25 -12.59 -6.64
CA ARG A 138 17.70 -13.77 -5.95
C ARG A 138 16.18 -13.90 -6.15
N LEU A 139 15.44 -12.79 -6.16
CA LEU A 139 14.00 -12.80 -6.45
C LEU A 139 13.73 -13.27 -7.89
N VAL A 140 14.54 -12.81 -8.84
CA VAL A 140 14.45 -13.22 -10.26
C VAL A 140 14.77 -14.70 -10.42
N ALA A 141 15.88 -15.17 -9.84
CA ALA A 141 16.30 -16.56 -9.90
C ALA A 141 15.27 -17.54 -9.28
N GLY A 142 14.60 -17.12 -8.21
CA GLY A 142 13.52 -17.88 -7.57
C GLY A 142 12.16 -17.79 -8.27
N ALA A 143 12.02 -16.97 -9.28
CA ALA A 143 10.76 -16.79 -9.98
C ALA A 143 10.51 -17.87 -11.03
N LYS A 144 9.25 -18.29 -11.19
CA LYS A 144 8.88 -19.23 -12.27
C LYS A 144 9.15 -18.58 -13.64
N PRO A 145 9.80 -19.28 -14.58
CA PRO A 145 10.21 -18.70 -15.88
C PRO A 145 9.05 -18.09 -16.69
N ASN A 146 7.86 -18.65 -16.58
CA ASN A 146 6.68 -18.20 -17.32
C ASN A 146 5.89 -17.08 -16.63
N LEU A 147 6.34 -16.57 -15.47
CA LEU A 147 5.72 -15.39 -14.86
C LEU A 147 5.82 -14.19 -15.79
N SER A 148 4.73 -13.43 -15.86
CA SER A 148 4.78 -12.10 -16.48
C SER A 148 5.44 -11.08 -15.57
N ALA A 149 5.92 -9.97 -16.12
CA ALA A 149 6.46 -8.85 -15.35
C ALA A 149 5.48 -8.34 -14.29
N LYS A 150 4.17 -8.22 -14.66
CA LYS A 150 3.12 -7.89 -13.69
C LYS A 150 3.06 -8.92 -12.55
N ALA A 151 3.03 -10.20 -12.87
CA ALA A 151 2.94 -11.25 -11.85
C ALA A 151 4.17 -11.29 -10.95
N PHE A 152 5.36 -11.09 -11.53
CA PHE A 152 6.61 -11.02 -10.76
C PHE A 152 6.56 -9.89 -9.72
N LEU A 153 6.12 -8.71 -10.10
CA LEU A 153 6.09 -7.54 -9.21
C LEU A 153 4.97 -7.63 -8.15
N ALA A 154 3.77 -8.07 -8.52
CA ALA A 154 2.57 -7.86 -7.70
C ALA A 154 1.97 -9.14 -7.08
N THR A 155 2.57 -10.33 -7.26
CA THR A 155 2.03 -11.54 -6.65
C THR A 155 2.99 -12.17 -5.64
N GLU A 156 2.43 -13.01 -4.75
CA GLU A 156 3.15 -13.77 -3.73
C GLU A 156 3.97 -12.90 -2.74
N GLN A 157 3.67 -11.60 -2.68
CA GLN A 157 4.40 -10.65 -1.81
C GLN A 157 5.93 -10.77 -1.94
N ARG A 158 6.44 -10.99 -3.16
CA ARG A 158 7.90 -11.00 -3.43
C ARG A 158 8.51 -9.67 -3.04
N ILE A 159 7.83 -8.60 -3.44
CA ILE A 159 8.13 -7.23 -3.02
C ILE A 159 6.91 -6.77 -2.21
N PRO A 160 6.97 -6.81 -0.87
CA PRO A 160 5.82 -6.49 -0.03
C PRO A 160 5.28 -5.08 -0.30
N GLY A 161 3.96 -4.98 -0.48
CA GLY A 161 3.29 -3.70 -0.72
C GLY A 161 3.30 -3.21 -2.17
N LEU A 162 4.04 -3.87 -3.07
CA LEU A 162 4.04 -3.50 -4.47
C LEU A 162 2.76 -4.01 -5.15
N GLY A 163 1.77 -3.15 -5.27
CA GLY A 163 0.44 -3.48 -5.78
C GLY A 163 0.21 -3.07 -7.23
N ASN A 164 -0.98 -3.42 -7.75
CA ASN A 164 -1.37 -3.17 -9.15
C ASN A 164 -1.34 -1.68 -9.54
N GLY A 165 -1.61 -0.77 -8.61
CA GLY A 165 -1.60 0.67 -8.89
C GLY A 165 -0.20 1.24 -9.12
N VAL A 166 0.81 0.71 -8.41
CA VAL A 166 2.19 1.21 -8.45
C VAL A 166 2.98 0.61 -9.61
N LEU A 167 2.76 -0.69 -9.91
CA LEU A 167 3.53 -1.41 -10.94
C LEU A 167 3.36 -0.82 -12.36
N GLN A 168 2.27 -0.09 -12.61
CA GLN A 168 2.01 0.48 -13.93
C GLN A 168 3.13 1.45 -14.33
N ASP A 169 3.41 2.42 -13.44
CA ASP A 169 4.43 3.42 -13.68
C ASP A 169 5.85 2.83 -13.62
N ILE A 170 6.09 1.85 -12.74
CA ILE A 170 7.36 1.09 -12.71
C ILE A 170 7.63 0.43 -14.05
N LEU A 171 6.68 -0.31 -14.60
CA LEU A 171 6.83 -0.99 -15.89
C LEU A 171 6.94 -0.01 -17.07
N PHE A 172 6.24 1.13 -16.98
CA PHE A 172 6.35 2.19 -17.99
C PHE A 172 7.75 2.80 -17.99
N ASN A 173 8.28 3.13 -16.81
CA ASN A 173 9.63 3.68 -16.65
C ASN A 173 10.71 2.70 -17.09
N ALA A 174 10.53 1.40 -16.81
CA ALA A 174 11.42 0.32 -17.27
C ALA A 174 11.27 -0.03 -18.77
N ARG A 175 10.27 0.53 -19.48
CA ARG A 175 9.95 0.19 -20.88
C ARG A 175 9.60 -1.30 -21.07
N ILE A 176 8.96 -1.90 -20.09
CA ILE A 176 8.62 -3.32 -20.07
C ILE A 176 7.11 -3.51 -20.19
N HIS A 177 6.70 -4.35 -21.15
CA HIS A 177 5.30 -4.73 -21.30
C HIS A 177 4.83 -5.58 -20.10
N PRO A 178 3.65 -5.31 -19.48
CA PRO A 178 3.20 -6.02 -18.28
C PRO A 178 3.01 -7.53 -18.45
N LYS A 179 2.77 -8.01 -19.67
CA LYS A 179 2.60 -9.45 -19.98
C LYS A 179 3.91 -10.15 -20.38
N ARG A 180 4.99 -9.42 -20.56
CA ARG A 180 6.27 -10.00 -20.98
C ARG A 180 6.77 -11.01 -19.94
N LYS A 181 7.27 -12.14 -20.40
CA LYS A 181 7.72 -13.24 -19.53
C LYS A 181 9.11 -12.97 -18.95
N MET A 182 9.28 -13.23 -17.65
CA MET A 182 10.56 -13.01 -16.96
C MET A 182 11.73 -13.75 -17.62
N ALA A 183 11.49 -14.99 -18.12
CA ALA A 183 12.50 -15.77 -18.84
C ALA A 183 13.03 -15.13 -20.14
N THR A 184 12.37 -14.10 -20.66
CA THR A 184 12.79 -13.40 -21.90
C THR A 184 13.61 -12.14 -21.60
N PHE A 185 13.87 -11.83 -20.34
CA PHE A 185 14.61 -10.62 -19.98
C PHE A 185 16.11 -10.86 -20.09
N GLY A 186 16.79 -9.95 -20.78
CA GLY A 186 18.25 -9.85 -20.70
C GLY A 186 18.68 -9.04 -19.48
N GLU A 187 19.96 -9.10 -19.16
CA GLU A 187 20.57 -8.44 -18.01
C GLU A 187 20.24 -6.95 -17.95
N ARG A 188 20.41 -6.22 -19.06
CA ARG A 188 20.07 -4.77 -19.13
C ARG A 188 18.61 -4.48 -18.81
N GLU A 189 17.70 -5.37 -19.11
CA GLU A 189 16.27 -5.17 -18.86
C GLU A 189 15.93 -5.50 -17.40
N LEU A 190 16.64 -6.44 -16.77
CA LEU A 190 16.55 -6.69 -15.33
C LEU A 190 17.10 -5.51 -14.54
N ASP A 191 18.24 -4.94 -14.95
CA ASP A 191 18.79 -3.73 -14.35
C ASP A 191 17.84 -2.53 -14.47
N ALA A 192 17.23 -2.36 -15.64
CA ALA A 192 16.23 -1.30 -15.86
C ALA A 192 15.01 -1.49 -14.98
N LEU A 193 14.54 -2.74 -14.79
CA LEU A 193 13.41 -3.06 -13.92
C LEU A 193 13.75 -2.78 -12.45
N PHE A 194 14.93 -3.23 -12.00
CA PHE A 194 15.41 -2.94 -10.64
C PHE A 194 15.51 -1.45 -10.37
N GLY A 195 16.15 -0.71 -11.27
CA GLY A 195 16.28 0.75 -11.18
C GLY A 195 14.93 1.44 -11.14
N ALA A 196 13.99 1.03 -12.01
CA ALA A 196 12.63 1.59 -12.04
C ALA A 196 11.82 1.28 -10.77
N VAL A 197 11.98 0.10 -10.16
CA VAL A 197 11.35 -0.21 -8.86
C VAL A 197 11.84 0.77 -7.80
N LYS A 198 13.14 0.97 -7.67
CA LYS A 198 13.71 1.87 -6.66
C LYS A 198 13.36 3.33 -6.91
N SER A 199 13.59 3.84 -8.11
CA SER A 199 13.40 5.26 -8.42
C SER A 199 11.94 5.67 -8.36
N THR A 200 11.03 4.90 -8.97
CA THR A 200 9.60 5.24 -8.98
C THR A 200 9.01 5.24 -7.56
N LEU A 201 9.37 4.26 -6.73
CA LEU A 201 8.90 4.21 -5.34
C LEU A 201 9.50 5.35 -4.49
N ALA A 202 10.77 5.69 -4.71
CA ALA A 202 11.40 6.82 -4.03
C ALA A 202 10.74 8.16 -4.41
N GLU A 203 10.44 8.38 -5.69
CA GLU A 203 9.72 9.56 -6.17
C GLU A 203 8.31 9.66 -5.59
N MET A 204 7.54 8.55 -5.60
CA MET A 204 6.21 8.50 -5.00
C MET A 204 6.26 8.85 -3.51
N THR A 205 7.25 8.32 -2.79
CA THR A 205 7.41 8.57 -1.36
C THR A 205 7.83 10.01 -1.07
N ALA A 206 8.78 10.55 -1.83
CA ALA A 206 9.23 11.93 -1.69
C ALA A 206 8.12 12.95 -1.97
N ALA A 207 7.22 12.61 -2.89
CA ALA A 207 6.04 13.42 -3.22
C ALA A 207 4.87 13.26 -2.21
N GLY A 208 5.03 12.47 -1.15
CA GLY A 208 3.97 12.23 -0.16
C GLY A 208 2.86 11.32 -0.65
N GLY A 209 3.14 10.45 -1.62
CA GLY A 209 2.19 9.50 -2.21
C GLY A 209 1.72 9.89 -3.60
N ARG A 210 0.89 9.01 -4.18
CA ARG A 210 0.28 9.22 -5.50
C ARG A 210 -0.92 10.17 -5.42
N ASP A 211 -1.18 10.94 -6.48
CA ASP A 211 -2.32 11.86 -6.56
C ASP A 211 -3.70 11.15 -6.57
N THR A 212 -3.70 9.84 -6.75
CA THR A 212 -4.88 8.96 -6.65
C THR A 212 -5.18 8.49 -5.23
N GLU A 213 -4.31 8.78 -4.26
CA GLU A 213 -4.43 8.42 -2.85
C GLU A 213 -4.48 9.66 -1.97
N LYS A 214 -4.94 9.49 -0.75
CA LYS A 214 -5.09 10.60 0.20
C LYS A 214 -4.39 10.27 1.51
N ASP A 215 -3.74 11.29 2.06
CA ASP A 215 -3.13 11.23 3.37
C ASP A 215 -4.17 11.16 4.51
N LEU A 216 -3.68 11.13 5.75
CA LEU A 216 -4.49 11.10 6.97
C LEU A 216 -5.48 12.30 7.08
N PHE A 217 -5.18 13.42 6.46
CA PHE A 217 -5.98 14.64 6.48
C PHE A 217 -6.87 14.82 5.24
N GLY A 218 -6.79 13.88 4.29
CA GLY A 218 -7.57 13.90 3.06
C GLY A 218 -6.92 14.62 1.88
N ASN A 219 -5.67 15.07 2.02
CA ASN A 219 -4.93 15.69 0.93
C ASN A 219 -4.41 14.62 -0.05
N PRO A 220 -4.49 14.84 -1.36
CA PRO A 220 -3.89 13.93 -2.34
C PRO A 220 -2.37 13.97 -2.27
N GLY A 221 -1.72 12.86 -2.64
CA GLY A 221 -0.28 12.84 -2.85
C GLY A 221 0.16 13.72 -4.01
N GLY A 222 1.44 14.08 -4.05
CA GLY A 222 2.00 14.97 -5.07
C GLY A 222 2.51 14.26 -6.31
N TYR A 223 2.75 12.92 -6.26
CA TYR A 223 3.21 12.18 -7.43
C TYR A 223 2.11 12.04 -8.47
N LYS A 224 2.35 12.55 -9.68
CA LYS A 224 1.42 12.46 -10.80
C LYS A 224 1.53 11.09 -11.46
N VAL A 225 0.50 10.27 -11.27
CA VAL A 225 0.43 8.93 -11.86
C VAL A 225 0.39 9.01 -13.37
N VAL A 226 1.34 8.32 -14.03
CA VAL A 226 1.45 8.30 -15.49
C VAL A 226 0.40 7.36 -16.11
N LEU A 227 0.30 6.14 -15.58
CA LEU A 227 -0.59 5.12 -16.13
C LEU A 227 -1.66 4.67 -15.11
N SER A 228 -2.89 5.08 -15.33
CA SER A 228 -4.02 4.76 -14.47
C SER A 228 -5.35 4.79 -15.22
N LYS A 229 -6.43 4.45 -14.52
CA LYS A 229 -7.81 4.62 -15.03
C LYS A 229 -8.16 6.08 -15.37
N ASN A 230 -7.43 7.04 -14.80
CA ASN A 230 -7.70 8.45 -14.99
C ASN A 230 -6.89 9.06 -16.14
N THR A 231 -5.79 8.43 -16.54
CA THR A 231 -4.82 8.97 -17.51
C THR A 231 -4.73 8.17 -18.80
N TYR A 232 -5.27 6.95 -18.87
CA TYR A 232 -5.11 6.08 -20.05
C TYR A 232 -5.80 6.59 -21.33
N ALA A 233 -6.72 7.55 -21.22
CA ALA A 233 -7.35 8.20 -22.37
C ALA A 233 -6.48 9.32 -22.98
N ASP A 234 -5.45 9.76 -22.26
CA ASP A 234 -4.50 10.77 -22.72
C ASP A 234 -3.43 10.11 -23.62
N PRO A 235 -2.79 10.89 -24.50
CA PRO A 235 -1.65 10.39 -25.27
C PRO A 235 -0.48 9.96 -24.37
N CYS A 236 0.29 8.98 -24.82
CA CYS A 236 1.53 8.59 -24.14
C CYS A 236 2.45 9.81 -23.97
N PRO A 237 2.90 10.14 -22.74
CA PRO A 237 3.70 11.35 -22.50
C PRO A 237 5.10 11.28 -23.13
N VAL A 238 5.50 10.11 -23.63
CA VAL A 238 6.83 9.92 -24.25
C VAL A 238 6.76 9.94 -25.78
N CYS A 239 5.82 9.23 -26.37
CA CYS A 239 5.76 9.07 -27.83
C CYS A 239 4.49 9.65 -28.48
N GLY A 240 3.55 10.18 -27.72
CA GLY A 240 2.28 10.71 -28.20
C GLY A 240 1.28 9.66 -28.67
N GLY A 241 1.63 8.38 -28.68
CA GLY A 241 0.76 7.29 -29.13
C GLY A 241 -0.35 6.96 -28.14
N ALA A 242 -1.37 6.23 -28.60
CA ALA A 242 -2.48 5.80 -27.75
C ALA A 242 -2.02 4.80 -26.68
N LEU A 243 -2.54 4.97 -25.46
CA LEU A 243 -2.37 4.04 -24.36
C LEU A 243 -3.42 2.93 -24.44
N VAL A 244 -3.06 1.73 -23.98
CA VAL A 244 -3.93 0.56 -23.93
C VAL A 244 -4.32 0.26 -22.50
N LYS A 245 -5.61 -0.07 -22.31
CA LYS A 245 -6.16 -0.63 -21.08
C LYS A 245 -6.72 -2.01 -21.36
N GLU A 246 -6.34 -3.01 -20.60
CA GLU A 246 -6.90 -4.35 -20.70
C GLU A 246 -7.01 -5.03 -19.33
N ALA A 247 -7.90 -6.03 -19.24
CA ALA A 247 -7.99 -6.87 -18.04
C ALA A 247 -6.89 -7.93 -18.07
N TYR A 248 -6.13 -8.04 -16.99
CA TYR A 248 -5.07 -9.05 -16.87
C TYR A 248 -4.79 -9.39 -15.40
N LEU A 249 -4.80 -10.68 -15.06
CA LEU A 249 -4.52 -11.20 -13.70
C LEU A 249 -5.30 -10.48 -12.60
N GLY A 250 -6.61 -10.50 -12.69
CA GLY A 250 -7.50 -9.98 -11.65
C GLY A 250 -7.57 -8.45 -11.51
N GLY A 251 -6.98 -7.70 -12.45
CA GLY A 251 -7.03 -6.24 -12.46
C GLY A 251 -6.78 -5.66 -13.85
N ALA A 252 -6.90 -4.35 -13.98
CA ALA A 252 -6.52 -3.66 -15.22
C ALA A 252 -5.00 -3.49 -15.31
N VAL A 253 -4.45 -3.57 -16.52
CA VAL A 253 -3.13 -3.08 -16.89
C VAL A 253 -3.25 -1.95 -17.89
N TYR A 254 -2.35 -0.99 -17.76
CA TYR A 254 -2.24 0.16 -18.63
C TYR A 254 -0.82 0.19 -19.19
N TYR A 255 -0.65 0.42 -20.49
CA TYR A 255 0.66 0.48 -21.11
C TYR A 255 0.63 1.20 -22.45
N CYS A 256 1.80 1.66 -22.91
CA CYS A 256 1.99 2.16 -24.26
C CYS A 256 2.56 1.03 -25.13
N PRO A 257 1.85 0.55 -26.19
CA PRO A 257 2.35 -0.56 -27.00
C PRO A 257 3.63 -0.21 -27.77
N HIS A 258 3.87 1.07 -28.05
CA HIS A 258 5.08 1.54 -28.72
C HIS A 258 6.29 1.62 -27.74
N CYS A 259 6.10 2.22 -26.54
CA CYS A 259 7.17 2.36 -25.56
C CYS A 259 7.44 1.08 -24.76
N GLN A 260 6.46 0.19 -24.69
CA GLN A 260 6.52 -1.09 -23.95
C GLN A 260 6.10 -2.24 -24.90
N PRO A 261 6.88 -2.54 -25.96
CA PRO A 261 6.51 -3.59 -26.91
C PRO A 261 6.54 -4.96 -26.24
N LEU A 262 5.59 -5.81 -26.60
CA LEU A 262 5.60 -7.23 -26.24
C LEU A 262 6.61 -7.96 -27.14
N LYS A 263 7.76 -8.31 -26.61
CA LYS A 263 8.83 -9.05 -27.26
C LYS A 263 8.73 -10.54 -26.91
#